data_486ab2281bdec87e6b64a5bd303d7b52
#
_entry.id   486ab2281bdec87e6b64a5bd303d7b52
#
_cell.length_a   1.000
_cell.length_b   1.000
_cell.length_c   1.000
_cell.angle_alpha   90.00
_cell.angle_beta   90.00
_cell.angle_gamma   90.00
#
_symmetry.space_group_name_H-M   'P 1'
#
loop_
_entity.id
_entity.type
_entity.pdbx_description
1 polymer ?
#
loop_
_entity_poly.entity_id
_entity_poly.type
_entity_poly.pdbx_seq_one_letter_code
_entity_poly.pdbx_strand_id
1 'polypeptide(L)'
;MTNYNKSCPVCTSSDKLIRFNWGEHSVIHCKDCGLDYCSQMVEKESGGNSSPVHMEGIEMMAKAFSKTNALAMKYTEKRLAIYESILNRKCQNVLELGCGPGVFYRPWQESNVSWTGIDINPYWKEFGEKNQIPISNYSIDSLNGQYDVVMAYQVIEHVEDTISFMESIMARLKPGGIIHLELPNQNSLTSKLRKISSKLSYDYGFIQPPMHLRAFREKTIYSLFKNFNLDTKMVFTCGNTDKTWGQVRDYSLFQKSLYSITGGLGFGSLLIGMAQKGFSVDQTII
;
A
#
# COMPACT_ATOMS: atom_id res chain seq x y z
N MET A 1 -1.85 -17.00 -17.51
CA MET A 1 -2.36 -17.28 -16.16
C MET A 1 -1.19 -17.64 -15.25
N THR A 2 -0.81 -16.76 -14.35
CA THR A 2 0.26 -17.03 -13.38
C THR A 2 -0.29 -17.98 -12.31
N ASN A 3 0.17 -19.22 -12.33
CA ASN A 3 -0.29 -20.22 -11.38
C ASN A 3 0.52 -20.10 -10.07
N TYR A 4 -0.01 -19.37 -9.10
CA TYR A 4 0.59 -19.20 -7.76
C TYR A 4 0.57 -20.48 -6.90
N ASN A 5 0.21 -21.61 -7.48
CA ASN A 5 0.22 -22.89 -6.78
C ASN A 5 1.63 -23.42 -6.48
N LYS A 6 2.69 -22.86 -7.07
CA LYS A 6 4.06 -23.38 -6.89
C LYS A 6 4.83 -22.73 -5.74
N SER A 7 4.81 -21.41 -5.62
CA SER A 7 5.61 -20.69 -4.62
C SER A 7 4.89 -19.42 -4.13
N CYS A 8 5.31 -18.93 -2.95
CA CYS A 8 4.80 -17.69 -2.37
C CYS A 8 5.20 -16.47 -3.23
N PRO A 9 4.26 -15.56 -3.58
CA PRO A 9 4.55 -14.38 -4.42
C PRO A 9 5.36 -13.28 -3.69
N VAL A 10 5.76 -13.50 -2.45
CA VAL A 10 6.59 -12.55 -1.68
C VAL A 10 7.97 -13.14 -1.34
N CYS A 11 8.03 -14.37 -0.82
CA CYS A 11 9.28 -14.97 -0.35
C CYS A 11 9.72 -16.21 -1.13
N THR A 12 9.02 -16.54 -2.23
CA THR A 12 9.30 -17.67 -3.11
C THR A 12 9.26 -19.05 -2.46
N SER A 13 8.94 -19.15 -1.16
CA SER A 13 8.83 -20.40 -0.42
C SER A 13 7.75 -21.31 -0.99
N SER A 14 8.00 -22.61 -0.97
CA SER A 14 7.03 -23.68 -1.26
C SER A 14 6.27 -24.18 -0.02
N ASP A 15 6.71 -23.83 1.19
CA ASP A 15 6.05 -24.28 2.43
C ASP A 15 4.78 -23.46 2.72
N LYS A 16 3.65 -24.10 2.43
CA LYS A 16 2.34 -23.47 2.44
C LYS A 16 1.25 -24.41 2.92
N LEU A 17 0.11 -23.84 3.28
CA LEU A 17 -1.11 -24.59 3.59
C LEU A 17 -2.34 -23.86 3.05
N ILE A 18 -3.38 -24.61 2.73
CA ILE A 18 -4.68 -24.06 2.34
C ILE A 18 -5.44 -23.69 3.62
N ARG A 19 -5.88 -22.43 3.70
CA ARG A 19 -6.66 -21.89 4.83
C ARG A 19 -8.16 -21.93 4.57
N PHE A 20 -8.55 -21.70 3.33
CA PHE A 20 -9.95 -21.59 2.94
C PHE A 20 -10.14 -21.90 1.46
N ASN A 21 -11.30 -22.45 1.08
CA ASN A 21 -11.65 -22.75 -0.30
C ASN A 21 -12.98 -22.07 -0.68
N TRP A 22 -13.00 -21.45 -1.87
CA TRP A 22 -14.20 -20.94 -2.54
C TRP A 22 -14.30 -21.56 -3.93
N GLY A 23 -15.01 -22.67 -4.08
CA GLY A 23 -15.09 -23.33 -5.37
C GLY A 23 -13.70 -23.60 -5.97
N GLU A 24 -13.38 -22.94 -7.07
CA GLU A 24 -12.09 -23.06 -7.76
C GLU A 24 -10.95 -22.24 -7.14
N HIS A 25 -11.27 -21.32 -6.24
CA HIS A 25 -10.29 -20.45 -5.58
C HIS A 25 -9.97 -20.94 -4.19
N SER A 26 -8.70 -20.83 -3.80
CA SER A 26 -8.23 -21.14 -2.46
C SER A 26 -7.45 -19.98 -1.87
N VAL A 27 -7.59 -19.78 -0.56
CA VAL A 27 -6.66 -18.94 0.19
C VAL A 27 -5.50 -19.80 0.68
N ILE A 28 -4.32 -19.47 0.23
CA ILE A 28 -3.07 -20.12 0.60
C ILE A 28 -2.37 -19.28 1.65
N HIS A 29 -1.85 -19.92 2.67
CA HIS A 29 -0.99 -19.33 3.68
C HIS A 29 0.44 -19.79 3.50
N CYS A 30 1.36 -18.85 3.31
CA CYS A 30 2.79 -19.11 3.34
C CYS A 30 3.26 -19.23 4.81
N LYS A 31 3.82 -20.38 5.19
CA LYS A 31 4.30 -20.58 6.56
C LYS A 31 5.58 -19.80 6.88
N ASP A 32 6.41 -19.51 5.86
CA ASP A 32 7.66 -18.79 6.06
C ASP A 32 7.47 -17.29 6.27
N CYS A 33 6.76 -16.60 5.38
CA CYS A 33 6.57 -15.16 5.53
C CYS A 33 5.21 -14.74 6.11
N GLY A 34 4.25 -15.68 6.22
CA GLY A 34 2.93 -15.42 6.77
C GLY A 34 1.96 -14.73 5.82
N LEU A 35 2.29 -14.58 4.53
CA LEU A 35 1.36 -14.04 3.53
C LEU A 35 0.14 -14.96 3.40
N ASP A 36 -1.07 -14.38 3.38
CA ASP A 36 -2.25 -15.05 2.84
C ASP A 36 -2.46 -14.54 1.41
N TYR A 37 -2.73 -15.42 0.45
CA TYR A 37 -2.91 -15.04 -0.95
C TYR A 37 -3.87 -15.98 -1.69
N CYS A 38 -4.50 -15.47 -2.74
CA CYS A 38 -5.39 -16.25 -3.60
C CYS A 38 -4.57 -17.20 -4.50
N SER A 39 -5.03 -18.44 -4.68
CA SER A 39 -4.32 -19.48 -5.45
C SER A 39 -4.28 -19.21 -6.95
N GLN A 40 -5.29 -18.51 -7.46
CA GLN A 40 -5.41 -18.16 -8.87
C GLN A 40 -5.78 -16.68 -8.97
N MET A 41 -5.33 -16.06 -10.06
CA MET A 41 -5.88 -14.79 -10.48
C MET A 41 -7.33 -15.02 -10.86
N VAL A 42 -8.22 -14.34 -10.16
CA VAL A 42 -9.59 -14.18 -10.64
C VAL A 42 -9.50 -13.28 -11.86
N GLU A 43 -9.86 -13.78 -13.03
CA GLU A 43 -9.93 -12.93 -14.22
C GLU A 43 -10.77 -11.72 -13.85
N LYS A 44 -10.14 -10.54 -13.85
CA LYS A 44 -10.92 -9.31 -13.89
C LYS A 44 -11.67 -9.41 -15.22
N GLU A 45 -12.98 -9.65 -15.17
CA GLU A 45 -13.81 -9.31 -16.31
C GLU A 45 -13.31 -7.95 -16.79
N SER A 46 -13.19 -7.75 -18.10
CA SER A 46 -12.60 -6.57 -18.75
C SER A 46 -13.22 -5.22 -18.35
N GLY A 47 -13.89 -5.14 -17.24
CA GLY A 47 -14.50 -4.03 -16.54
C GLY A 47 -14.13 -3.92 -15.06
N GLY A 48 -13.06 -4.56 -14.57
CA GLY A 48 -12.71 -4.59 -13.13
C GLY A 48 -12.54 -3.22 -12.46
N ASN A 49 -12.27 -2.17 -13.22
CA ASN A 49 -12.28 -0.78 -12.74
C ASN A 49 -13.65 -0.08 -12.87
N SER A 50 -14.65 -0.72 -13.46
CA SER A 50 -15.99 -0.17 -13.72
C SER A 50 -17.11 -0.92 -13.01
N SER A 51 -16.80 -1.81 -12.04
CA SER A 51 -17.86 -2.40 -11.22
C SER A 51 -18.61 -1.30 -10.44
N PRO A 52 -19.94 -1.39 -10.28
CA PRO A 52 -20.71 -0.38 -9.55
C PRO A 52 -20.16 -0.07 -8.15
N VAL A 53 -19.73 -1.08 -7.41
CA VAL A 53 -19.14 -0.94 -6.06
C VAL A 53 -17.82 -0.17 -6.10
N HIS A 54 -17.00 -0.40 -7.12
CA HIS A 54 -15.74 0.32 -7.29
C HIS A 54 -15.98 1.79 -7.66
N MET A 55 -16.94 2.07 -8.54
CA MET A 55 -17.31 3.43 -8.93
C MET A 55 -17.90 4.23 -7.77
N GLU A 56 -18.74 3.63 -6.92
CA GLU A 56 -19.24 4.28 -5.70
C GLU A 56 -18.09 4.69 -4.76
N GLY A 57 -17.07 3.82 -4.60
CA GLY A 57 -15.88 4.13 -3.81
C GLY A 57 -15.09 5.30 -4.36
N ILE A 58 -14.89 5.36 -5.68
CA ILE A 58 -14.22 6.45 -6.39
C ILE A 58 -14.97 7.77 -6.19
N GLU A 59 -16.27 7.80 -6.42
CA GLU A 59 -17.09 8.99 -6.23
C GLU A 59 -17.09 9.47 -4.77
N MET A 60 -17.13 8.56 -3.83
CA MET A 60 -17.03 8.90 -2.40
C MET A 60 -15.70 9.56 -2.07
N MET A 61 -14.58 9.04 -2.60
CA MET A 61 -13.26 9.65 -2.42
C MET A 61 -13.17 11.03 -3.09
N ALA A 62 -13.71 11.18 -4.31
CA ALA A 62 -13.76 12.45 -5.01
C ALA A 62 -14.58 13.51 -4.25
N LYS A 63 -15.74 13.14 -3.69
CA LYS A 63 -16.56 14.01 -2.84
C LYS A 63 -15.89 14.38 -1.52
N ALA A 64 -15.09 13.46 -0.94
CA ALA A 64 -14.38 13.72 0.30
C ALA A 64 -13.14 14.61 0.11
N PHE A 65 -12.61 14.72 -1.10
CA PHE A 65 -11.35 15.40 -1.41
C PHE A 65 -11.25 16.82 -0.83
N SER A 66 -12.29 17.66 -1.03
CA SER A 66 -12.28 19.05 -0.56
C SER A 66 -12.25 19.21 0.98
N LYS A 67 -12.67 18.18 1.72
CA LYS A 67 -12.74 18.19 3.19
C LYS A 67 -11.47 17.71 3.86
N THR A 68 -10.50 17.20 3.10
CA THR A 68 -9.35 16.48 3.64
C THR A 68 -8.07 17.29 3.75
N ASN A 69 -7.99 18.49 3.18
CA ASN A 69 -6.75 19.27 3.08
C ASN A 69 -6.04 19.52 4.43
N ALA A 70 -6.75 20.02 5.46
CA ALA A 70 -6.12 20.31 6.74
C ALA A 70 -5.54 19.05 7.43
N LEU A 71 -6.21 17.92 7.26
CA LEU A 71 -5.74 16.65 7.81
C LEU A 71 -4.56 16.10 6.98
N ALA A 72 -4.61 16.21 5.66
CA ALA A 72 -3.52 15.82 4.77
C ALA A 72 -2.25 16.64 5.04
N MET A 73 -2.36 17.94 5.27
CA MET A 73 -1.25 18.80 5.70
C MET A 73 -0.55 18.25 6.93
N LYS A 74 -1.33 17.99 7.98
CA LYS A 74 -0.79 17.46 9.25
C LYS A 74 -0.11 16.09 9.10
N TYR A 75 -0.65 15.23 8.23
CA TYR A 75 -0.04 13.94 7.93
C TYR A 75 1.28 14.12 7.17
N THR A 76 1.30 15.02 6.18
CA THR A 76 2.50 15.30 5.38
C THR A 76 3.63 15.86 6.24
N GLU A 77 3.37 16.86 7.10
CA GLU A 77 4.38 17.42 8.01
C GLU A 77 5.04 16.35 8.88
N LYS A 78 4.24 15.45 9.46
CA LYS A 78 4.77 14.38 10.32
C LYS A 78 5.56 13.34 9.54
N ARG A 79 5.06 12.95 8.37
CA ARG A 79 5.75 12.00 7.47
C ARG A 79 7.06 12.59 6.98
N LEU A 80 7.06 13.87 6.59
CA LEU A 80 8.26 14.57 6.16
C LEU A 80 9.35 14.56 7.23
N ALA A 81 9.00 14.87 8.48
CA ALA A 81 9.95 14.82 9.59
C ALA A 81 10.56 13.42 9.78
N ILE A 82 9.76 12.36 9.64
CA ILE A 82 10.25 10.98 9.70
C ILE A 82 11.16 10.66 8.52
N TYR A 83 10.76 11.02 7.30
CA TYR A 83 11.58 10.77 6.11
C TYR A 83 12.94 11.49 6.19
N GLU A 84 12.95 12.78 6.56
CA GLU A 84 14.19 13.54 6.71
C GLU A 84 15.10 12.99 7.80
N SER A 85 14.52 12.47 8.89
CA SER A 85 15.27 11.77 9.93
C SER A 85 15.94 10.49 9.41
N ILE A 86 15.24 9.68 8.58
CA ILE A 86 15.79 8.46 7.99
C ILE A 86 16.82 8.80 6.89
N LEU A 87 16.51 9.77 6.03
CA LEU A 87 17.38 10.21 4.95
C LEU A 87 18.66 10.91 5.45
N ASN A 88 18.64 11.44 6.66
CA ASN A 88 19.65 12.34 7.23
C ASN A 88 19.93 13.57 6.33
N ARG A 89 18.94 14.03 5.62
CA ARG A 89 18.93 15.22 4.75
C ARG A 89 17.50 15.63 4.41
N LYS A 90 17.36 16.82 3.80
CA LYS A 90 16.06 17.27 3.30
C LYS A 90 15.51 16.34 2.20
N CYS A 91 14.22 16.03 2.29
CA CYS A 91 13.48 15.35 1.24
C CYS A 91 13.16 16.33 0.11
N GLN A 92 13.54 16.01 -1.10
CA GLN A 92 13.36 16.90 -2.26
C GLN A 92 12.20 16.48 -3.15
N ASN A 93 11.99 15.16 -3.31
CA ASN A 93 10.95 14.64 -4.20
C ASN A 93 10.38 13.30 -3.72
N VAL A 94 9.08 13.15 -3.95
CA VAL A 94 8.33 11.95 -3.59
C VAL A 94 7.55 11.43 -4.80
N LEU A 95 7.42 10.11 -4.90
CA LEU A 95 6.55 9.42 -5.85
C LEU A 95 5.44 8.73 -5.07
N GLU A 96 4.19 9.01 -5.41
CA GLU A 96 3.01 8.35 -4.85
C GLU A 96 2.37 7.44 -5.89
N LEU A 97 2.36 6.14 -5.60
CA LEU A 97 1.76 5.10 -6.42
C LEU A 97 0.33 4.86 -5.96
N GLY A 98 -0.62 4.80 -6.91
CA GLY A 98 -2.04 4.69 -6.60
C GLY A 98 -2.54 5.94 -5.86
N CYS A 99 -2.18 7.13 -6.33
CA CYS A 99 -2.43 8.39 -5.63
C CYS A 99 -3.91 8.79 -5.54
N GLY A 100 -4.81 8.07 -6.24
CA GLY A 100 -6.23 8.39 -6.26
C GLY A 100 -6.50 9.85 -6.62
N PRO A 101 -7.29 10.59 -5.81
CA PRO A 101 -7.59 12.00 -6.05
C PRO A 101 -6.43 12.97 -5.80
N GLY A 102 -5.23 12.48 -5.42
CA GLY A 102 -4.05 13.31 -5.17
C GLY A 102 -4.16 14.19 -3.93
N VAL A 103 -4.72 13.68 -2.82
CA VAL A 103 -4.94 14.45 -1.58
C VAL A 103 -3.65 15.00 -0.97
N PHE A 104 -2.52 14.38 -1.25
CA PHE A 104 -1.22 14.80 -0.71
C PHE A 104 -0.47 15.77 -1.64
N TYR A 105 -0.93 16.04 -2.86
CA TYR A 105 -0.26 16.94 -3.80
C TYR A 105 0.02 18.33 -3.20
N ARG A 106 -1.02 19.05 -2.77
CA ARG A 106 -0.87 20.38 -2.17
C ARG A 106 -0.03 20.39 -0.91
N PRO A 107 -0.26 19.48 0.06
CA PRO A 107 0.60 19.36 1.23
C PRO A 107 2.08 19.20 0.93
N TRP A 108 2.46 18.41 -0.08
CA TRP A 108 3.86 18.27 -0.49
C TRP A 108 4.41 19.57 -1.11
N GLN A 109 3.62 20.24 -1.96
CA GLN A 109 4.01 21.54 -2.53
C GLN A 109 4.25 22.59 -1.45
N GLU A 110 3.35 22.72 -0.48
CA GLU A 110 3.46 23.68 0.63
C GLU A 110 4.69 23.36 1.53
N SER A 111 5.11 22.10 1.54
CA SER A 111 6.34 21.66 2.22
C SER A 111 7.61 21.82 1.36
N ASN A 112 7.53 22.42 0.19
CA ASN A 112 8.61 22.56 -0.79
C ASN A 112 9.21 21.20 -1.25
N VAL A 113 8.40 20.16 -1.32
CA VAL A 113 8.76 18.82 -1.80
C VAL A 113 8.07 18.59 -3.15
N SER A 114 8.85 18.24 -4.18
CA SER A 114 8.30 17.89 -5.48
C SER A 114 7.52 16.58 -5.38
N TRP A 115 6.25 16.58 -5.83
CA TRP A 115 5.39 15.41 -5.82
C TRP A 115 5.11 14.92 -7.24
N THR A 116 5.22 13.63 -7.44
CA THR A 116 4.76 12.92 -8.62
C THR A 116 3.71 11.91 -8.20
N GLY A 117 2.50 12.00 -8.76
CA GLY A 117 1.42 11.05 -8.48
C GLY A 117 1.03 10.27 -9.73
N ILE A 118 0.96 8.95 -9.61
CA ILE A 118 0.45 8.08 -10.65
C ILE A 118 -0.68 7.20 -10.14
N ASP A 119 -1.68 7.00 -10.99
CA ASP A 119 -2.76 6.05 -10.73
C ASP A 119 -3.16 5.37 -12.04
N ILE A 120 -3.30 4.05 -12.02
CA ILE A 120 -3.66 3.28 -13.23
C ILE A 120 -5.11 3.51 -13.67
N ASN A 121 -5.97 4.03 -12.80
CA ASN A 121 -7.34 4.34 -13.13
C ASN A 121 -7.43 5.69 -13.87
N PRO A 122 -7.85 5.71 -15.14
CA PRO A 122 -7.92 6.93 -15.95
C PRO A 122 -8.87 7.98 -15.36
N TYR A 123 -9.85 7.60 -14.56
CA TYR A 123 -10.74 8.53 -13.87
C TYR A 123 -9.95 9.56 -13.03
N TRP A 124 -8.89 9.13 -12.35
CA TRP A 124 -8.11 10.02 -11.50
C TRP A 124 -7.28 11.03 -12.29
N LYS A 125 -6.84 10.68 -13.50
CA LYS A 125 -6.21 11.64 -14.40
C LYS A 125 -7.20 12.74 -14.80
N GLU A 126 -8.41 12.38 -15.23
CA GLU A 126 -9.45 13.35 -15.59
C GLU A 126 -9.87 14.21 -14.38
N PHE A 127 -9.97 13.60 -13.19
CA PHE A 127 -10.21 14.31 -11.94
C PHE A 127 -9.09 15.31 -11.64
N GLY A 128 -7.85 14.91 -11.82
CA GLY A 128 -6.67 15.76 -11.63
C GLY A 128 -6.67 16.95 -12.55
N GLU A 129 -6.95 16.76 -13.84
CA GLU A 129 -7.07 17.85 -14.82
C GLU A 129 -8.11 18.88 -14.41
N LYS A 130 -9.31 18.44 -13.97
CA LYS A 130 -10.38 19.32 -13.48
C LYS A 130 -10.03 20.09 -12.19
N ASN A 131 -9.16 19.52 -11.34
CA ASN A 131 -8.79 20.09 -10.04
C ASN A 131 -7.38 20.69 -10.00
N GLN A 132 -6.70 20.77 -11.15
CA GLN A 132 -5.33 21.28 -11.30
C GLN A 132 -4.31 20.49 -10.45
N ILE A 133 -4.45 19.15 -10.44
CA ILE A 133 -3.56 18.21 -9.78
C ILE A 133 -2.89 17.37 -10.87
N PRO A 134 -1.55 17.33 -10.96
CA PRO A 134 -0.83 16.65 -12.04
C PRO A 134 -0.77 15.13 -11.82
N ILE A 135 -1.91 14.45 -11.92
CA ILE A 135 -2.01 12.99 -11.83
C ILE A 135 -1.77 12.39 -13.22
N SER A 136 -0.88 11.41 -13.31
CA SER A 136 -0.61 10.67 -14.53
C SER A 136 -1.12 9.24 -14.44
N ASN A 137 -1.62 8.68 -15.55
CA ASN A 137 -2.05 7.27 -15.62
C ASN A 137 -1.01 6.36 -16.28
N TYR A 138 0.26 6.68 -16.07
CA TYR A 138 1.37 5.88 -16.56
C TYR A 138 1.70 4.71 -15.62
N SER A 139 2.33 3.67 -16.19
CA SER A 139 3.02 2.67 -15.40
C SER A 139 4.23 3.28 -14.69
N ILE A 140 4.58 2.77 -13.52
CA ILE A 140 5.81 3.14 -12.81
C ILE A 140 7.05 2.96 -13.69
N ASP A 141 7.06 1.95 -14.58
CA ASP A 141 8.19 1.67 -15.47
C ASP A 141 8.37 2.73 -16.55
N SER A 142 7.32 3.46 -16.90
CA SER A 142 7.36 4.56 -17.87
C SER A 142 7.92 5.85 -17.31
N LEU A 143 8.10 5.95 -15.98
CA LEU A 143 8.65 7.14 -15.35
C LEU A 143 10.16 7.22 -15.57
N ASN A 144 10.63 8.45 -15.75
CA ASN A 144 12.06 8.77 -15.71
C ASN A 144 12.42 9.42 -14.38
N GLY A 145 13.64 9.17 -13.91
CA GLY A 145 14.15 9.76 -12.68
C GLY A 145 14.03 8.86 -11.45
N GLN A 146 14.56 9.37 -10.36
CA GLN A 146 14.61 8.69 -9.07
C GLN A 146 14.12 9.63 -7.96
N TYR A 147 13.59 9.04 -6.91
CA TYR A 147 12.90 9.74 -5.83
C TYR A 147 13.57 9.47 -4.48
N ASP A 148 13.47 10.44 -3.59
CA ASP A 148 13.90 10.30 -2.20
C ASP A 148 12.98 9.34 -1.45
N VAL A 149 11.67 9.38 -1.78
CA VAL A 149 10.67 8.50 -1.18
C VAL A 149 9.72 7.99 -2.27
N VAL A 150 9.46 6.69 -2.26
CA VAL A 150 8.36 6.08 -3.04
C VAL A 150 7.32 5.57 -2.05
N MET A 151 6.09 6.08 -2.19
CA MET A 151 4.96 5.75 -1.33
C MET A 151 3.95 4.90 -2.09
N ALA A 152 3.41 3.85 -1.44
CA ALA A 152 2.30 3.05 -1.96
C ALA A 152 1.30 2.79 -0.84
N TYR A 153 0.15 3.49 -0.90
CA TYR A 153 -0.89 3.41 0.12
C TYR A 153 -2.09 2.64 -0.40
N GLN A 154 -2.38 1.47 0.16
CA GLN A 154 -3.44 0.56 -0.27
C GLN A 154 -3.29 0.16 -1.75
N VAL A 155 -2.10 -0.28 -2.15
CA VAL A 155 -1.76 -0.63 -3.53
C VAL A 155 -1.25 -2.06 -3.64
N ILE A 156 -0.25 -2.43 -2.83
CA ILE A 156 0.48 -3.70 -2.99
C ILE A 156 -0.40 -4.94 -2.82
N GLU A 157 -1.50 -4.84 -2.09
CA GLU A 157 -2.50 -5.90 -1.93
C GLU A 157 -3.29 -6.21 -3.19
N HIS A 158 -3.34 -5.25 -4.14
CA HIS A 158 -4.02 -5.36 -5.43
C HIS A 158 -3.10 -5.81 -6.57
N VAL A 159 -1.79 -5.79 -6.33
CA VAL A 159 -0.79 -6.02 -7.37
C VAL A 159 -0.69 -7.51 -7.71
N GLU A 160 -0.70 -7.82 -9.00
CA GLU A 160 -0.64 -9.21 -9.49
C GLU A 160 0.73 -9.85 -9.30
N ASP A 161 1.79 -9.12 -9.58
CA ASP A 161 3.18 -9.55 -9.40
C ASP A 161 3.88 -8.62 -8.39
N THR A 162 3.93 -9.07 -7.15
CA THR A 162 4.54 -8.31 -6.06
C THR A 162 6.04 -8.12 -6.26
N ILE A 163 6.73 -9.09 -6.86
CA ILE A 163 8.18 -9.01 -7.06
C ILE A 163 8.49 -7.98 -8.14
N SER A 164 7.89 -8.09 -9.33
CA SER A 164 8.08 -7.10 -10.40
C SER A 164 7.69 -5.68 -9.96
N PHE A 165 6.63 -5.54 -9.17
CA PHE A 165 6.24 -4.24 -8.61
C PHE A 165 7.31 -3.66 -7.68
N MET A 166 7.88 -4.47 -6.82
CA MET A 166 8.98 -4.04 -5.95
C MET A 166 10.25 -3.72 -6.74
N GLU A 167 10.58 -4.47 -7.79
CA GLU A 167 11.70 -4.17 -8.70
C GLU A 167 11.52 -2.80 -9.36
N SER A 168 10.32 -2.50 -9.85
CA SER A 168 9.97 -1.20 -10.41
C SER A 168 10.11 -0.07 -9.37
N ILE A 169 9.70 -0.28 -8.14
CA ILE A 169 9.92 0.67 -7.03
C ILE A 169 11.42 0.87 -6.79
N MET A 170 12.18 -0.22 -6.71
CA MET A 170 13.63 -0.16 -6.48
C MET A 170 14.38 0.59 -7.57
N ALA A 171 13.93 0.50 -8.82
CA ALA A 171 14.48 1.26 -9.95
C ALA A 171 14.21 2.77 -9.82
N ARG A 172 13.12 3.17 -9.18
CA ARG A 172 12.73 4.57 -8.96
C ARG A 172 13.25 5.17 -7.65
N LEU A 173 13.81 4.38 -6.74
CA LEU A 173 14.45 4.88 -5.53
C LEU A 173 15.88 5.31 -5.77
N LYS A 174 16.25 6.52 -5.32
CA LYS A 174 17.65 6.96 -5.20
C LYS A 174 18.43 6.01 -4.27
N PRO A 175 19.77 5.92 -4.40
CA PRO A 175 20.57 5.36 -3.34
C PRO A 175 20.29 6.07 -2.01
N GLY A 176 20.04 5.30 -0.94
CA GLY A 176 19.60 5.83 0.35
C GLY A 176 18.12 6.28 0.39
N GLY A 177 17.36 6.12 -0.68
CA GLY A 177 15.93 6.47 -0.72
C GLY A 177 15.05 5.52 0.09
N ILE A 178 13.85 5.95 0.39
CA ILE A 178 12.90 5.25 1.29
C ILE A 178 11.72 4.70 0.50
N ILE A 179 11.38 3.43 0.72
CA ILE A 179 10.06 2.88 0.40
C ILE A 179 9.15 3.02 1.61
N HIS A 180 7.91 3.49 1.40
CA HIS A 180 6.86 3.56 2.42
C HIS A 180 5.60 2.85 1.93
N LEU A 181 5.24 1.78 2.62
CA LEU A 181 4.04 0.97 2.36
C LEU A 181 3.03 1.17 3.49
N GLU A 182 1.77 1.43 3.14
CA GLU A 182 0.63 1.39 4.06
C GLU A 182 -0.45 0.49 3.46
N LEU A 183 -0.89 -0.52 4.20
CA LEU A 183 -1.80 -1.55 3.69
C LEU A 183 -2.65 -2.18 4.81
N PRO A 184 -3.71 -2.94 4.48
CA PRO A 184 -4.53 -3.61 5.48
C PRO A 184 -3.74 -4.66 6.26
N ASN A 185 -3.93 -4.69 7.58
CA ASN A 185 -3.30 -5.68 8.47
C ASN A 185 -4.14 -6.94 8.59
N GLN A 186 -3.69 -8.05 8.02
CA GLN A 186 -4.37 -9.35 8.10
C GLN A 186 -4.49 -9.91 9.54
N ASN A 187 -3.67 -9.43 10.49
CA ASN A 187 -3.75 -9.80 11.90
C ASN A 187 -4.69 -8.91 12.72
N SER A 188 -5.30 -7.89 12.11
CA SER A 188 -6.21 -6.99 12.81
C SER A 188 -7.44 -7.71 13.38
N LEU A 189 -8.07 -7.08 14.37
CA LEU A 189 -9.33 -7.58 14.92
C LEU A 189 -10.42 -7.66 13.85
N THR A 190 -10.52 -6.66 12.97
CA THR A 190 -11.45 -6.64 11.84
C THR A 190 -11.25 -7.84 10.92
N SER A 191 -9.99 -8.15 10.56
CA SER A 191 -9.68 -9.31 9.74
C SER A 191 -10.05 -10.63 10.42
N LYS A 192 -9.79 -10.75 11.73
CA LYS A 192 -10.15 -11.96 12.49
C LYS A 192 -11.66 -12.18 12.53
N LEU A 193 -12.45 -11.13 12.73
CA LEU A 193 -13.92 -11.21 12.70
C LEU A 193 -14.44 -11.59 11.31
N ARG A 194 -13.90 -11.00 10.23
CA ARG A 194 -14.25 -11.36 8.86
C ARG A 194 -13.94 -12.83 8.53
N LYS A 195 -12.85 -13.39 9.06
CA LYS A 195 -12.52 -14.82 8.88
C LYS A 195 -13.56 -15.75 9.53
N ILE A 196 -14.19 -15.33 10.60
CA ILE A 196 -15.27 -16.11 11.26
C ILE A 196 -16.52 -16.12 10.36
N SER A 197 -16.84 -15.02 9.70
CA SER A 197 -17.97 -14.88 8.80
C SER A 197 -17.69 -15.35 7.35
N SER A 198 -16.49 -15.79 7.04
CA SER A 198 -16.04 -16.13 5.68
C SER A 198 -16.86 -17.21 4.97
N LYS A 199 -17.55 -18.08 5.73
CA LYS A 199 -18.46 -19.09 5.18
C LYS A 199 -19.75 -18.50 4.57
N LEU A 200 -20.09 -17.26 4.93
CA LEU A 200 -21.29 -16.54 4.49
C LEU A 200 -20.96 -15.45 3.44
N SER A 201 -19.69 -15.06 3.32
CA SER A 201 -19.21 -14.06 2.37
C SER A 201 -17.96 -14.60 1.68
N TYR A 202 -17.75 -14.23 0.42
CA TYR A 202 -16.54 -14.62 -0.34
C TYR A 202 -15.29 -13.86 0.12
N ASP A 203 -15.16 -13.57 1.43
CA ASP A 203 -14.08 -12.82 2.04
C ASP A 203 -13.32 -13.71 3.03
N TYR A 204 -11.98 -13.64 3.03
CA TYR A 204 -11.16 -14.25 4.08
C TYR A 204 -10.25 -13.19 4.71
N GLY A 205 -10.75 -12.51 5.72
CA GLY A 205 -10.08 -11.37 6.32
C GLY A 205 -10.05 -10.20 5.35
N PHE A 206 -8.87 -9.83 4.84
CA PHE A 206 -8.72 -8.83 3.78
C PHE A 206 -8.54 -9.42 2.38
N ILE A 207 -8.53 -10.74 2.22
CA ILE A 207 -8.62 -11.36 0.89
C ILE A 207 -10.05 -11.22 0.39
N GLN A 208 -10.25 -10.52 -0.71
CA GLN A 208 -11.54 -10.20 -1.33
C GLN A 208 -11.37 -10.19 -2.87
N PRO A 209 -11.26 -11.38 -3.50
CA PRO A 209 -11.11 -11.44 -4.96
C PRO A 209 -12.31 -10.82 -5.69
N PRO A 210 -12.12 -10.16 -6.83
CA PRO A 210 -10.86 -9.95 -7.57
C PRO A 210 -10.05 -8.74 -7.10
N MET A 211 -10.49 -8.01 -6.07
CA MET A 211 -9.85 -6.75 -5.66
C MET A 211 -8.59 -6.98 -4.82
N HIS A 212 -8.74 -7.59 -3.66
CA HIS A 212 -7.62 -7.88 -2.76
C HIS A 212 -7.17 -9.32 -2.92
N LEU A 213 -6.07 -9.52 -3.61
CA LEU A 213 -5.51 -10.85 -3.90
C LEU A 213 -4.54 -11.32 -2.83
N ARG A 214 -4.04 -10.40 -2.01
CA ARG A 214 -3.01 -10.64 -0.98
C ARG A 214 -3.34 -9.92 0.31
N ALA A 215 -2.99 -10.55 1.42
CA ALA A 215 -3.16 -9.96 2.73
C ALA A 215 -1.89 -10.16 3.58
N PHE A 216 -1.33 -9.05 3.97
CA PHE A 216 -0.01 -8.93 4.58
C PHE A 216 -0.08 -8.89 6.12
N ARG A 217 1.04 -9.27 6.73
CA ARG A 217 1.33 -9.14 8.15
C ARG A 217 2.70 -8.50 8.34
N GLU A 218 3.03 -8.10 9.56
CA GLU A 218 4.37 -7.56 9.87
C GLU A 218 5.49 -8.48 9.38
N LYS A 219 5.40 -9.79 9.69
CA LYS A 219 6.37 -10.80 9.23
C LYS A 219 6.52 -10.81 7.71
N THR A 220 5.42 -10.60 6.99
CA THR A 220 5.43 -10.55 5.51
C THR A 220 6.20 -9.35 5.00
N ILE A 221 6.02 -8.17 5.62
CA ILE A 221 6.74 -6.95 5.25
C ILE A 221 8.23 -7.08 5.55
N TYR A 222 8.62 -7.63 6.71
CA TYR A 222 10.02 -7.92 7.00
C TYR A 222 10.65 -8.86 5.97
N SER A 223 9.92 -9.92 5.55
CA SER A 223 10.41 -10.84 4.52
C SER A 223 10.52 -10.17 3.16
N LEU A 224 9.55 -9.32 2.80
CA LEU A 224 9.58 -8.56 1.56
C LEU A 224 10.78 -7.63 1.50
N PHE A 225 11.02 -6.84 2.52
CA PHE A 225 12.16 -5.92 2.59
C PHE A 225 13.51 -6.66 2.58
N LYS A 226 13.59 -7.77 3.30
CA LYS A 226 14.79 -8.63 3.31
C LYS A 226 15.12 -9.18 1.92
N ASN A 227 14.12 -9.60 1.14
CA ASN A 227 14.33 -10.14 -0.21
C ASN A 227 14.89 -9.10 -1.18
N PHE A 228 14.65 -7.82 -0.92
CA PHE A 228 15.17 -6.70 -1.72
C PHE A 228 16.40 -6.03 -1.09
N ASN A 229 17.02 -6.66 -0.09
CA ASN A 229 18.18 -6.12 0.63
C ASN A 229 17.96 -4.68 1.15
N LEU A 230 16.75 -4.39 1.58
CA LEU A 230 16.38 -3.10 2.15
C LEU A 230 16.67 -3.07 3.65
N ASP A 231 17.19 -1.97 4.13
CA ASP A 231 17.36 -1.70 5.56
C ASP A 231 16.02 -1.30 6.18
N THR A 232 15.41 -2.21 6.91
CA THR A 232 14.09 -2.00 7.53
C THR A 232 14.19 -0.98 8.66
N LYS A 233 13.54 0.18 8.49
CA LYS A 233 13.53 1.26 9.48
C LYS A 233 12.38 1.12 10.48
N MET A 234 11.19 0.76 10.01
CA MET A 234 10.04 0.50 10.88
C MET A 234 9.03 -0.44 10.22
N VAL A 235 8.44 -1.32 11.01
CA VAL A 235 7.24 -2.09 10.68
C VAL A 235 6.37 -2.14 11.93
N PHE A 236 5.15 -1.64 11.84
CA PHE A 236 4.22 -1.62 12.96
C PHE A 236 2.78 -1.55 12.49
N THR A 237 1.84 -1.76 13.40
CA THR A 237 0.41 -1.63 13.14
C THR A 237 -0.20 -0.48 13.91
N CYS A 238 -1.18 0.19 13.32
CA CYS A 238 -1.92 1.26 13.96
C CYS A 238 -3.41 1.21 13.62
N GLY A 239 -4.21 1.97 14.35
CA GLY A 239 -5.62 2.17 14.02
C GLY A 239 -5.78 3.18 12.89
N ASN A 240 -6.85 3.05 12.10
CA ASN A 240 -7.17 3.99 11.02
C ASN A 240 -7.43 5.44 11.48
N THR A 241 -7.41 5.69 12.78
CA THR A 241 -7.60 7.02 13.39
C THR A 241 -6.30 7.64 13.87
N ASP A 242 -5.17 7.01 13.61
CA ASP A 242 -3.87 7.62 13.85
C ASP A 242 -3.75 8.89 13.01
N LYS A 243 -3.19 9.94 13.61
CA LYS A 243 -3.09 11.27 12.97
C LYS A 243 -1.85 11.43 12.09
N THR A 244 -1.16 10.34 11.81
CA THR A 244 0.06 10.33 10.99
C THR A 244 -0.08 9.36 9.82
N TRP A 245 -0.81 8.25 10.04
CA TRP A 245 -0.88 7.11 9.13
C TRP A 245 -2.31 6.84 8.69
N GLY A 246 -2.44 6.22 7.51
CA GLY A 246 -3.71 5.78 6.98
C GLY A 246 -4.41 6.78 6.08
N GLN A 247 -5.63 6.41 5.73
CA GLN A 247 -6.44 7.21 4.83
C GLN A 247 -6.93 8.48 5.52
N VAL A 248 -6.87 9.58 4.81
CA VAL A 248 -7.42 10.87 5.24
C VAL A 248 -8.96 10.78 5.17
N ARG A 249 -9.57 10.31 6.25
CA ARG A 249 -11.04 10.16 6.38
C ARG A 249 -11.52 10.73 7.71
N ASP A 250 -12.75 11.20 7.71
CA ASP A 250 -13.44 11.54 8.96
C ASP A 250 -14.17 10.32 9.49
N TYR A 251 -13.88 9.96 10.73
CA TYR A 251 -14.45 8.81 11.43
C TYR A 251 -15.38 9.27 12.55
N SER A 252 -16.45 8.53 12.81
CA SER A 252 -17.31 8.77 13.97
C SER A 252 -16.55 8.60 15.29
N LEU A 253 -17.03 9.23 16.36
CA LEU A 253 -16.41 9.13 17.70
C LEU A 253 -16.26 7.68 18.15
N PHE A 254 -17.26 6.84 17.90
CA PHE A 254 -17.23 5.41 18.22
C PHE A 254 -16.11 4.68 17.47
N GLN A 255 -15.99 4.92 16.16
CA GLN A 255 -14.91 4.35 15.35
C GLN A 255 -13.53 4.83 15.81
N LYS A 256 -13.41 6.13 16.15
CA LYS A 256 -12.16 6.69 16.69
C LYS A 256 -11.74 5.98 17.99
N SER A 257 -12.66 5.77 18.90
CA SER A 257 -12.38 5.08 20.17
C SER A 257 -11.99 3.61 19.94
N LEU A 258 -12.75 2.88 19.14
CA LEU A 258 -12.46 1.47 18.82
C LEU A 258 -11.10 1.28 18.15
N TYR A 259 -10.78 2.11 17.16
CA TYR A 259 -9.50 2.03 16.44
C TYR A 259 -8.30 2.45 17.29
N SER A 260 -8.49 3.41 18.22
CA SER A 260 -7.45 3.81 19.16
C SER A 260 -7.09 2.65 20.11
N ILE A 261 -8.10 1.98 20.66
CA ILE A 261 -7.90 0.83 21.57
C ILE A 261 -7.24 -0.33 20.84
N THR A 262 -7.75 -0.71 19.67
CA THR A 262 -7.21 -1.83 18.90
C THR A 262 -5.80 -1.55 18.37
N GLY A 263 -5.50 -0.31 18.00
CA GLY A 263 -4.16 0.12 17.60
C GLY A 263 -3.14 0.00 18.72
N GLY A 264 -3.50 0.45 19.92
CA GLY A 264 -2.64 0.38 21.11
C GLY A 264 -2.34 -1.05 21.59
N LEU A 265 -3.21 -2.01 21.24
CA LEU A 265 -3.03 -3.44 21.56
C LEU A 265 -2.32 -4.24 20.45
N GLY A 266 -1.79 -3.61 19.41
CA GLY A 266 -1.14 -4.30 18.28
C GLY A 266 -2.10 -4.99 17.30
N PHE A 267 -3.41 -4.75 17.42
CA PHE A 267 -4.46 -5.26 16.52
C PHE A 267 -4.98 -4.20 15.57
N GLY A 268 -4.17 -3.18 15.29
CA GLY A 268 -4.52 -2.11 14.36
C GLY A 268 -4.88 -2.64 12.98
N SER A 269 -5.82 -1.99 12.32
CA SER A 269 -6.31 -2.37 11.00
C SER A 269 -5.34 -2.01 9.86
N LEU A 270 -4.39 -1.13 10.14
CA LEU A 270 -3.38 -0.64 9.20
C LEU A 270 -2.01 -1.20 9.56
N LEU A 271 -1.27 -1.64 8.56
CA LEU A 271 0.11 -2.08 8.62
C LEU A 271 0.99 -1.07 7.88
N ILE A 272 2.00 -0.58 8.55
CA ILE A 272 2.98 0.38 8.04
C ILE A 272 4.32 -0.32 7.90
N GLY A 273 4.96 -0.14 6.76
CA GLY A 273 6.32 -0.58 6.52
C GLY A 273 7.16 0.50 5.88
N MET A 274 8.33 0.80 6.45
CA MET A 274 9.33 1.68 5.84
C MET A 274 10.69 1.00 5.84
N ALA A 275 11.37 1.10 4.71
CA ALA A 275 12.73 0.61 4.58
C ALA A 275 13.56 1.53 3.68
N GLN A 276 14.86 1.51 3.86
CA GLN A 276 15.81 2.33 3.13
C GLN A 276 16.62 1.47 2.15
N LYS A 277 16.74 1.93 0.91
CA LYS A 277 17.61 1.34 -0.10
C LYS A 277 19.07 1.61 0.29
N GLY A 278 19.92 0.60 0.20
CA GLY A 278 21.36 0.77 0.43
C GLY A 278 21.96 1.87 -0.46
N PHE A 279 23.02 2.50 0.02
CA PHE A 279 23.83 3.38 -0.81
C PHE A 279 24.61 2.50 -1.79
N SER A 280 24.65 2.87 -3.07
CA SER A 280 25.58 2.23 -4.01
C SER A 280 27.00 2.50 -3.50
N VAL A 281 27.71 1.44 -3.13
CA VAL A 281 29.16 1.55 -2.99
C VAL A 281 29.68 1.75 -4.41
N ASP A 282 30.17 2.94 -4.72
CA ASP A 282 30.90 3.17 -5.97
C ASP A 282 32.02 2.14 -6.06
N GLN A 283 31.90 1.19 -6.97
CA GLN A 283 32.96 0.25 -7.33
C GLN A 283 34.02 0.97 -8.18
N THR A 284 34.45 2.15 -7.77
CA THR A 284 35.48 2.89 -8.46
C THR A 284 36.54 3.34 -7.47
N ILE A 285 37.12 2.38 -6.75
CA ILE A 285 38.45 2.49 -6.18
C ILE A 285 39.11 1.10 -6.25
N ILE A 286 39.59 0.72 -7.39
CA ILE A 286 40.75 -0.17 -7.56
C ILE A 286 41.56 0.39 -8.74
#